data_edcb7614f00c128d396f9d564c138b7d
#
_entry.id   edcb7614f00c128d396f9d564c138b7d
#
_cell.length_a   1.000
_cell.length_b   1.000
_cell.length_c   1.000
_cell.angle_alpha   90.00
_cell.angle_beta   90.00
_cell.angle_gamma   90.00
#
_symmetry.space_group_name_H-M   'P 1'
#
loop_
_entity.id
_entity.type
_entity.pdbx_description
1 polymer ?
#
loop_
_entity_poly.entity_id
_entity_poly.type
_entity_poly.pdbx_seq_one_letter_code
_entity_poly.pdbx_strand_id
1 'polypeptide(L)'
;MPTQRFLKLEEEKKRRILEAAKKEFSSYDYDKVSINRIIQESDISRGAFYTYFLDKDDLLVHLFEAEEDKAVGYFMEIMARNNGNFFQSIQEWVIEIVKIRKKQIVQDSFAMFYRSGFLKNLSLASMRSHMDRGRRDNIDVVLEAIPKDYFPKTL
;
A
#
# COMPACT_ATOMS: atom_id res chain seq x y z
N MET A 1 -3.51 11.50 5.52
CA MET A 1 -2.85 11.66 4.18
C MET A 1 -1.60 12.50 4.38
N PRO A 2 -0.48 12.11 3.76
CA PRO A 2 0.75 12.88 3.89
C PRO A 2 0.56 14.30 3.35
N THR A 3 1.30 15.23 3.92
CA THR A 3 1.22 16.63 3.51
C THR A 3 1.81 16.86 2.12
N GLN A 4 1.45 17.98 1.49
CA GLN A 4 2.07 18.42 0.24
C GLN A 4 3.60 18.59 0.34
N ARG A 5 4.11 18.85 1.56
CA ARG A 5 5.55 18.94 1.81
C ARG A 5 6.24 17.59 1.69
N PHE A 6 5.60 16.51 2.16
CA PHE A 6 6.11 15.15 1.97
C PHE A 6 6.10 14.77 0.48
N LEU A 7 5.01 15.04 -0.22
CA LEU A 7 4.88 14.70 -1.65
C LEU A 7 5.91 15.40 -2.54
N LYS A 8 6.39 16.59 -2.13
CA LYS A 8 7.42 17.35 -2.84
C LYS A 8 8.87 17.01 -2.46
N LEU A 9 9.08 16.06 -1.55
CA LEU A 9 10.43 15.59 -1.22
C LEU A 9 11.09 14.90 -2.41
N GLU A 10 12.42 14.91 -2.42
CA GLU A 10 13.20 14.06 -3.32
C GLU A 10 12.88 12.59 -3.11
N GLU A 11 12.81 11.81 -4.17
CA GLU A 11 12.40 10.41 -4.14
C GLU A 11 13.26 9.57 -3.20
N GLU A 12 14.56 9.83 -3.14
CA GLU A 12 15.47 9.14 -2.24
C GLU A 12 15.11 9.37 -0.76
N LYS A 13 14.74 10.60 -0.41
CA LYS A 13 14.33 10.93 0.95
C LYS A 13 12.98 10.32 1.31
N LYS A 14 12.02 10.34 0.38
CA LYS A 14 10.73 9.64 0.55
C LYS A 14 10.96 8.15 0.80
N ARG A 15 11.77 7.53 -0.06
CA ARG A 15 12.10 6.10 0.02
C ARG A 15 12.68 5.73 1.39
N ARG A 16 13.68 6.48 1.90
CA ARG A 16 14.27 6.23 3.22
C ARG A 16 13.24 6.29 4.35
N ILE A 17 12.34 7.27 4.32
CA ILE A 17 11.30 7.43 5.33
C ILE A 17 10.32 6.25 5.28
N LEU A 18 9.86 5.87 4.10
CA LEU A 18 8.89 4.78 3.94
C LEU A 18 9.52 3.41 4.25
N GLU A 19 10.78 3.18 3.90
CA GLU A 19 11.50 1.95 4.25
C GLU A 19 11.71 1.82 5.77
N ALA A 20 12.14 2.89 6.44
CA ALA A 20 12.27 2.92 7.89
C ALA A 20 10.91 2.65 8.58
N ALA A 21 9.84 3.27 8.09
CA ALA A 21 8.51 3.05 8.60
C ALA A 21 8.04 1.60 8.36
N LYS A 22 8.20 1.07 7.14
CA LYS A 22 7.84 -0.30 6.81
C LYS A 22 8.57 -1.32 7.68
N LYS A 23 9.88 -1.14 7.88
CA LYS A 23 10.70 -1.97 8.76
C LYS A 23 10.18 -1.94 10.21
N GLU A 24 9.84 -0.77 10.72
CA GLU A 24 9.33 -0.60 12.08
C GLU A 24 7.97 -1.28 12.24
N PHE A 25 7.01 -1.03 11.36
CA PHE A 25 5.68 -1.64 11.40
C PHE A 25 5.67 -3.14 11.12
N SER A 26 6.63 -3.67 10.38
CA SER A 26 6.78 -5.12 10.17
C SER A 26 7.44 -5.84 11.34
N SER A 27 8.24 -5.12 12.15
CA SER A 27 9.00 -5.70 13.25
C SER A 27 8.25 -5.69 14.58
N TYR A 28 7.34 -4.75 14.79
CA TYR A 28 6.66 -4.54 16.06
C TYR A 28 5.14 -4.53 15.92
N ASP A 29 4.44 -4.97 16.97
CA ASP A 29 3.01 -4.76 17.11
C ASP A 29 2.71 -3.26 17.14
N TYR A 30 1.56 -2.85 16.63
CA TYR A 30 1.19 -1.44 16.47
C TYR A 30 1.44 -0.57 17.70
N ASP A 31 1.08 -1.06 18.91
CA ASP A 31 1.25 -0.32 20.15
C ASP A 31 2.72 -0.08 20.52
N LYS A 32 3.62 -0.92 20.03
CA LYS A 32 5.07 -0.84 20.25
C LYS A 32 5.82 -0.10 19.16
N VAL A 33 5.15 0.27 18.07
CA VAL A 33 5.73 1.08 16.99
C VAL A 33 6.13 2.44 17.51
N SER A 34 7.36 2.85 17.21
CA SER A 34 7.95 4.09 17.72
C SER A 34 8.32 5.06 16.60
N ILE A 35 7.66 6.22 16.60
CA ILE A 35 8.02 7.33 15.71
C ILE A 35 9.51 7.73 15.89
N ASN A 36 10.05 7.66 17.09
CA ASN A 36 11.46 7.99 17.34
C ASN A 36 12.42 7.05 16.63
N ARG A 37 12.13 5.74 16.57
CA ARG A 37 12.96 4.80 15.80
C ARG A 37 12.87 5.06 14.30
N ILE A 38 11.67 5.38 13.79
CA ILE A 38 11.49 5.77 12.39
C ILE A 38 12.30 7.02 12.04
N ILE A 39 12.24 8.04 12.90
CA ILE A 39 13.00 9.30 12.75
C ILE A 39 14.51 9.03 12.69
N GLN A 40 15.01 8.22 13.61
CA GLN A 40 16.42 7.83 13.69
C GLN A 40 16.89 7.07 12.44
N GLU A 41 16.13 6.06 12.03
CA GLU A 41 16.47 5.20 10.89
C GLU A 41 16.41 5.97 9.56
N SER A 42 15.47 6.91 9.43
CA SER A 42 15.28 7.72 8.21
C SER A 42 16.12 8.99 8.16
N ASP A 43 16.88 9.29 9.21
CA ASP A 43 17.71 10.49 9.34
C ASP A 43 16.92 11.79 9.09
N ILE A 44 15.80 11.94 9.81
CA ILE A 44 15.01 13.18 9.81
C ILE A 44 14.83 13.72 11.22
N SER A 45 14.49 15.00 11.35
CA SER A 45 14.15 15.57 12.65
C SER A 45 12.71 15.21 13.05
N ARG A 46 12.42 15.25 14.37
CA ARG A 46 11.06 15.08 14.89
C ARG A 46 10.10 16.14 14.32
N GLY A 47 10.54 17.38 14.19
CA GLY A 47 9.75 18.44 13.56
C GLY A 47 9.44 18.17 12.09
N ALA A 48 10.40 17.61 11.35
CA ALA A 48 10.18 17.19 9.97
C ALA A 48 9.12 16.10 9.88
N PHE A 49 9.14 15.09 10.76
CA PHE A 49 8.13 14.03 10.79
C PHE A 49 6.71 14.61 10.87
N TYR A 50 6.45 15.48 11.87
CA TYR A 50 5.12 16.09 12.05
C TYR A 50 4.79 17.16 10.99
N THR A 51 5.76 17.56 10.18
CA THR A 51 5.53 18.36 8.99
C THR A 51 5.01 17.49 7.83
N TYR A 52 5.37 16.20 7.81
CA TYR A 52 5.01 15.27 6.77
C TYR A 52 3.74 14.45 7.08
N PHE A 53 3.61 14.00 8.32
CA PHE A 53 2.52 13.13 8.78
C PHE A 53 1.93 13.67 10.09
N LEU A 54 0.63 13.56 10.23
CA LEU A 54 -0.09 13.99 11.43
C LEU A 54 0.34 13.14 12.65
N ASP A 55 0.38 11.83 12.46
CA ASP A 55 0.71 10.84 13.47
C ASP A 55 1.20 9.54 12.82
N LYS A 56 1.34 8.47 13.61
CA LYS A 56 1.75 7.16 13.11
C LYS A 56 0.67 6.47 12.29
N ASP A 57 -0.62 6.82 12.52
CA ASP A 57 -1.74 6.25 11.79
C ASP A 57 -1.78 6.80 10.37
N ASP A 58 -1.55 8.11 10.22
CA ASP A 58 -1.46 8.77 8.92
C ASP A 58 -0.31 8.20 8.07
N LEU A 59 0.86 7.95 8.71
CA LEU A 59 1.97 7.26 8.04
C LEU A 59 1.63 5.82 7.66
N LEU A 60 0.99 5.07 8.55
CA LEU A 60 0.59 3.67 8.30
C LEU A 60 -0.39 3.57 7.13
N VAL A 61 -1.41 4.43 7.11
CA VAL A 61 -2.38 4.50 6.01
C VAL A 61 -1.67 4.76 4.69
N HIS A 62 -0.74 5.72 4.66
CA HIS A 62 0.03 6.01 3.46
C HIS A 62 0.91 4.84 2.99
N LEU A 63 1.49 4.07 3.93
CA LEU A 63 2.22 2.84 3.57
C LEU A 63 1.30 1.82 2.91
N PHE A 64 0.06 1.66 3.38
CA PHE A 64 -0.90 0.74 2.77
C PHE A 64 -1.35 1.20 1.39
N GLU A 65 -1.65 2.48 1.22
CA GLU A 65 -1.98 3.05 -0.09
C GLU A 65 -0.85 2.79 -1.11
N ALA A 66 0.40 3.02 -0.72
CA ALA A 66 1.55 2.78 -1.58
C ALA A 66 1.77 1.29 -1.92
N GLU A 67 1.45 0.35 -1.03
CA GLU A 67 1.52 -1.09 -1.31
C GLU A 67 0.33 -1.56 -2.17
N GLU A 68 -0.86 -1.00 -1.98
CA GLU A 68 -2.03 -1.24 -2.81
C GLU A 68 -1.80 -0.79 -4.25
N ASP A 69 -1.30 0.43 -4.46
CA ASP A 69 -0.97 0.96 -5.78
C ASP A 69 0.04 0.08 -6.53
N LYS A 70 1.06 -0.43 -5.83
CA LYS A 70 2.02 -1.38 -6.42
C LYS A 70 1.35 -2.69 -6.83
N ALA A 71 0.47 -3.22 -5.98
CA ALA A 71 -0.24 -4.47 -6.25
C ALA A 71 -1.17 -4.33 -7.46
N VAL A 72 -1.89 -3.20 -7.55
CA VAL A 72 -2.76 -2.88 -8.70
C VAL A 72 -1.92 -2.68 -9.97
N GLY A 73 -0.84 -1.90 -9.89
CA GLY A 73 0.07 -1.68 -11.03
C GLY A 73 0.61 -3.00 -11.57
N TYR A 74 1.04 -3.90 -10.69
CA TYR A 74 1.53 -5.23 -11.07
C TYR A 74 0.42 -6.09 -11.72
N PHE A 75 -0.80 -6.07 -11.17
CA PHE A 75 -1.93 -6.75 -11.78
C PHE A 75 -2.25 -6.20 -13.18
N MET A 76 -2.17 -4.88 -13.37
CA MET A 76 -2.38 -4.23 -14.67
C MET A 76 -1.32 -4.65 -15.70
N GLU A 77 -0.06 -4.84 -15.31
CA GLU A 77 0.97 -5.39 -16.19
C GLU A 77 0.63 -6.82 -16.64
N ILE A 78 0.13 -7.65 -15.71
CA ILE A 78 -0.34 -9.02 -16.04
C ILE A 78 -1.55 -8.96 -16.99
N MET A 79 -2.50 -8.06 -16.74
CA MET A 79 -3.65 -7.84 -17.62
C MET A 79 -3.21 -7.48 -19.05
N ALA A 80 -2.25 -6.58 -19.17
CA ALA A 80 -1.70 -6.19 -20.47
C ALA A 80 -1.04 -7.36 -21.21
N ARG A 81 -0.24 -8.19 -20.48
CA ARG A 81 0.39 -9.41 -21.04
C ARG A 81 -0.63 -10.42 -21.55
N ASN A 82 -1.76 -10.53 -20.86
CA ASN A 82 -2.83 -11.46 -21.17
C ASN A 82 -3.92 -10.87 -22.09
N ASN A 83 -3.63 -9.76 -22.80
CA ASN A 83 -4.56 -9.10 -23.71
C ASN A 83 -5.93 -8.79 -23.07
N GLY A 84 -5.94 -8.41 -21.80
CA GLY A 84 -7.15 -8.10 -21.05
C GLY A 84 -7.94 -9.32 -20.55
N ASN A 85 -7.40 -10.53 -20.67
CA ASN A 85 -8.08 -11.73 -20.16
C ASN A 85 -8.02 -11.76 -18.61
N PHE A 86 -9.10 -11.32 -17.98
CA PHE A 86 -9.20 -11.15 -16.54
C PHE A 86 -8.97 -12.45 -15.76
N PHE A 87 -9.59 -13.56 -16.18
CA PHE A 87 -9.47 -14.83 -15.46
C PHE A 87 -8.06 -15.42 -15.55
N GLN A 88 -7.45 -15.35 -16.72
CA GLN A 88 -6.06 -15.78 -16.89
C GLN A 88 -5.11 -14.89 -16.06
N SER A 89 -5.37 -13.58 -16.02
CA SER A 89 -4.57 -12.63 -15.28
C SER A 89 -4.67 -12.85 -13.77
N ILE A 90 -5.86 -13.14 -13.23
CA ILE A 90 -6.01 -13.50 -11.82
C ILE A 90 -5.25 -14.79 -11.50
N GLN A 91 -5.36 -15.82 -12.34
CA GLN A 91 -4.63 -17.07 -12.13
C GLN A 91 -3.12 -16.84 -12.09
N GLU A 92 -2.58 -16.11 -13.05
CA GLU A 92 -1.16 -15.77 -13.12
C GLU A 92 -0.73 -14.96 -11.91
N TRP A 93 -1.49 -13.92 -11.54
CA TRP A 93 -1.22 -13.06 -10.40
C TRP A 93 -1.17 -13.85 -9.08
N VAL A 94 -2.14 -14.75 -8.84
CA VAL A 94 -2.15 -15.60 -7.65
C VAL A 94 -0.93 -16.52 -7.62
N ILE A 95 -0.58 -17.14 -8.76
CA ILE A 95 0.59 -18.02 -8.86
C ILE A 95 1.88 -17.23 -8.57
N GLU A 96 2.01 -16.04 -9.12
CA GLU A 96 3.17 -15.20 -8.90
C GLU A 96 3.27 -14.70 -7.45
N ILE A 97 2.17 -14.28 -6.83
CA ILE A 97 2.15 -13.92 -5.40
C ILE A 97 2.61 -15.10 -4.54
N VAL A 98 2.13 -16.31 -4.80
CA VAL A 98 2.55 -17.51 -4.06
C VAL A 98 4.04 -17.78 -4.25
N LYS A 99 4.57 -17.62 -5.46
CA LYS A 99 6.01 -17.76 -5.75
C LYS A 99 6.85 -16.68 -5.05
N ILE A 100 6.38 -15.44 -5.09
CA ILE A 100 7.07 -14.27 -4.51
C ILE A 100 6.98 -14.29 -2.97
N ARG A 101 5.97 -14.94 -2.38
CA ARG A 101 5.80 -15.05 -0.92
C ARG A 101 7.03 -15.58 -0.18
N LYS A 102 7.95 -16.23 -0.88
CA LYS A 102 9.25 -16.66 -0.34
C LYS A 102 10.30 -15.53 -0.27
N LYS A 103 10.04 -14.36 -0.87
CA LYS A 103 10.96 -13.21 -0.83
C LYS A 103 10.66 -12.34 0.40
N GLN A 104 11.71 -11.88 1.08
CA GLN A 104 11.64 -11.08 2.31
C GLN A 104 10.71 -9.86 2.18
N ILE A 105 10.76 -9.16 1.04
CA ILE A 105 9.96 -7.95 0.78
C ILE A 105 8.45 -8.19 0.94
N VAL A 106 7.95 -9.34 0.50
CA VAL A 106 6.53 -9.69 0.63
C VAL A 106 6.19 -10.13 2.05
N GLN A 107 7.13 -10.79 2.73
CA GLN A 107 6.97 -11.12 4.14
C GLN A 107 6.84 -9.86 5.00
N ASP A 108 7.62 -8.82 4.70
CA ASP A 108 7.57 -7.55 5.44
C ASP A 108 6.24 -6.82 5.23
N SER A 109 5.70 -6.78 4.01
CA SER A 109 4.38 -6.19 3.74
C SER A 109 3.26 -6.95 4.44
N PHE A 110 3.27 -8.29 4.42
CA PHE A 110 2.31 -9.11 5.15
C PHE A 110 2.49 -8.99 6.67
N ALA A 111 3.71 -8.98 7.16
CA ALA A 111 4.01 -8.79 8.58
C ALA A 111 3.53 -7.42 9.07
N MET A 112 3.76 -6.36 8.28
CA MET A 112 3.26 -5.02 8.55
C MET A 112 1.72 -5.02 8.64
N PHE A 113 1.03 -5.63 7.68
CA PHE A 113 -0.42 -5.70 7.64
C PHE A 113 -0.98 -6.44 8.86
N TYR A 114 -0.40 -7.59 9.21
CA TYR A 114 -0.84 -8.41 10.32
C TYR A 114 -0.53 -7.78 11.68
N ARG A 115 0.71 -7.30 11.89
CA ARG A 115 1.17 -6.74 13.17
C ARG A 115 0.62 -5.37 13.46
N SER A 116 0.34 -4.57 12.44
CA SER A 116 -0.29 -3.26 12.63
C SER A 116 -1.69 -3.36 13.24
N GLY A 117 -2.29 -4.57 13.20
CA GLY A 117 -3.67 -4.72 13.61
C GLY A 117 -4.59 -3.76 12.85
N PHE A 118 -4.25 -3.49 11.58
CA PHE A 118 -4.93 -2.52 10.72
C PHE A 118 -6.46 -2.57 10.83
N LEU A 119 -7.01 -3.78 10.86
CA LEU A 119 -8.45 -3.99 11.00
C LEU A 119 -8.99 -3.70 12.42
N LYS A 120 -8.12 -3.64 13.44
CA LYS A 120 -8.53 -3.45 14.85
C LYS A 120 -8.29 -2.04 15.35
N ASN A 121 -7.25 -1.36 14.86
CA ASN A 121 -6.70 -0.16 15.47
C ASN A 121 -7.00 1.14 14.71
N LEU A 122 -7.28 1.07 13.41
CA LEU A 122 -7.74 2.26 12.70
C LEU A 122 -9.21 2.56 13.02
N SER A 123 -9.51 3.81 13.31
CA SER A 123 -10.91 4.19 13.49
C SER A 123 -11.67 3.81 12.21
N LEU A 124 -12.80 3.15 12.38
CA LEU A 124 -13.66 2.72 11.26
C LEU A 124 -13.98 3.87 10.28
N ALA A 125 -13.99 5.11 10.75
CA ALA A 125 -14.24 6.30 9.95
C ALA A 125 -13.04 6.64 9.03
N SER A 126 -11.80 6.57 9.55
CA SER A 126 -10.58 6.77 8.73
C SER A 126 -10.43 5.67 7.70
N MET A 127 -10.66 4.41 8.10
CA MET A 127 -10.64 3.27 7.18
C MET A 127 -11.63 3.43 6.05
N ARG A 128 -12.91 3.73 6.36
CA ARG A 128 -13.94 3.91 5.33
C ARG A 128 -13.60 5.02 4.35
N SER A 129 -13.16 6.18 4.86
CA SER A 129 -12.83 7.32 4.01
C SER A 129 -11.66 7.04 3.05
N HIS A 130 -10.68 6.21 3.43
CA HIS A 130 -9.52 5.88 2.61
C HIS A 130 -9.81 4.69 1.68
N MET A 131 -10.40 3.62 2.23
CA MET A 131 -10.78 2.44 1.44
C MET A 131 -11.85 2.76 0.38
N ASP A 132 -12.77 3.69 0.65
CA ASP A 132 -13.80 4.07 -0.31
C ASP A 132 -13.27 4.94 -1.47
N ARG A 133 -12.17 5.68 -1.27
CA ARG A 133 -11.50 6.43 -2.34
C ARG A 133 -10.58 5.55 -3.16
N GLY A 134 -9.58 4.95 -2.54
CA GLY A 134 -8.62 4.10 -3.23
C GLY A 134 -9.27 2.88 -3.89
N ARG A 135 -10.27 2.27 -3.25
CA ARG A 135 -10.98 1.12 -3.83
C ARG A 135 -11.78 1.49 -5.08
N ARG A 136 -12.44 2.65 -5.12
CA ARG A 136 -13.17 3.10 -6.32
C ARG A 136 -12.21 3.35 -7.47
N ASP A 137 -11.18 4.14 -7.24
CA ASP A 137 -10.20 4.47 -8.27
C ASP A 137 -9.51 3.22 -8.82
N ASN A 138 -9.13 2.29 -7.95
CA ASN A 138 -8.48 1.03 -8.33
C ASN A 138 -9.43 0.06 -9.05
N ILE A 139 -10.70 -0.05 -8.62
CA ILE A 139 -11.70 -0.87 -9.31
C ILE A 139 -11.99 -0.30 -10.69
N ASP A 140 -12.17 1.01 -10.81
CA ASP A 140 -12.45 1.65 -12.09
C ASP A 140 -11.32 1.43 -13.09
N VAL A 141 -10.06 1.56 -12.66
CA VAL A 141 -8.87 1.25 -13.49
C VAL A 141 -8.88 -0.20 -13.96
N VAL A 142 -9.20 -1.15 -13.09
CA VAL A 142 -9.27 -2.58 -13.47
C VAL A 142 -10.44 -2.83 -14.42
N LEU A 143 -11.62 -2.25 -14.14
CA LEU A 143 -12.81 -2.43 -14.98
C LEU A 143 -12.63 -1.83 -16.38
N GLU A 144 -11.97 -0.68 -16.50
CA GLU A 144 -11.65 -0.06 -17.78
C GLU A 144 -10.69 -0.90 -18.64
N ALA A 145 -9.81 -1.68 -18.00
CA ALA A 145 -8.87 -2.55 -18.68
C ALA A 145 -9.49 -3.88 -19.16
N ILE A 146 -10.69 -4.23 -18.69
CA ILE A 146 -11.39 -5.44 -19.14
C ILE A 146 -12.11 -5.11 -20.45
N PRO A 147 -11.89 -5.91 -21.53
CA PRO A 147 -12.63 -5.74 -22.79
C PRO A 147 -14.14 -5.76 -22.58
N LYS A 148 -14.86 -4.83 -23.18
CA LYS A 148 -16.33 -4.65 -22.99
C LYS A 148 -17.17 -5.86 -23.42
N ASP A 149 -16.64 -6.70 -24.28
CA ASP A 149 -17.26 -7.95 -24.75
C ASP A 149 -17.16 -9.08 -23.72
N TYR A 150 -16.39 -8.91 -22.64
CA TYR A 150 -16.33 -9.83 -21.52
C TYR A 150 -17.58 -9.80 -20.64
N PHE A 151 -18.33 -8.70 -20.67
CA PHE A 151 -19.55 -8.60 -19.88
C PHE A 151 -20.76 -9.02 -20.73
N PRO A 152 -21.64 -9.90 -20.20
CA PRO A 152 -22.86 -10.25 -20.90
C PRO A 152 -23.68 -9.00 -21.21
N LYS A 153 -24.16 -8.87 -22.45
CA LYS A 153 -24.93 -7.71 -22.94
C LYS A 153 -26.31 -7.55 -22.29
N THR A 154 -26.71 -8.50 -21.43
CA THR A 154 -27.97 -8.48 -20.68
C THR A 154 -27.83 -9.19 -19.35
N LEU A 155 -28.11 -8.46 -18.29
CA LEU A 155 -28.71 -9.01 -17.07
C LEU A 155 -30.20 -8.75 -17.14
#